data_2b032815a063fb28deb36b83d07a018c
#
_entry.id   2b032815a063fb28deb36b83d07a018c
#
_cell.length_a   1.000
_cell.length_b   1.000
_cell.length_c   1.000
_cell.angle_alpha   90.00
_cell.angle_beta   90.00
_cell.angle_gamma   90.00
#
_symmetry.space_group_name_H-M   'P 1'
#
loop_
_entity.id
_entity.type
_entity.pdbx_description
1 polymer ?
#
loop_
_entity_poly.entity_id
_entity_poly.type
_entity_poly.pdbx_seq_one_letter_code
_entity_poly.pdbx_strand_id
1 'polypeptide(L)'
;PLLPDFRRKKAEGIIPARERAVSVLSFVLLCRALSREYSWCFTSSDTYEIGHRISFRYGRNGKPYLEAPFEHIFFNISHCKTAIACAVAPFELGLDIQDIRKPSPALLKRMPYAMDEYDFSSFWSRYEAYTKLTGDGIVKSLSDCEYMSDSFLERNDICMTTFDILADKKTAAYLSAAFFNKSGVKDSIPSPCKEKSFDLHSIHEIDFLSL
;
A
#
# COMPACT_ATOMS: atom_id res chain seq x y z
N PRO A 1 16.30 8.12 21.00
CA PRO A 1 15.16 7.24 20.66
C PRO A 1 14.84 7.34 19.17
N LEU A 2 14.60 6.20 18.51
CA LEU A 2 14.32 6.16 17.06
C LEU A 2 12.85 6.52 16.72
N LEU A 3 11.96 6.57 17.71
CA LEU A 3 10.52 6.77 17.53
C LEU A 3 9.97 7.83 18.46
N PRO A 4 9.00 8.64 18.00
CA PRO A 4 8.23 9.50 18.90
C PRO A 4 7.43 8.69 19.92
N ASP A 5 7.14 9.30 21.07
CA ASP A 5 6.54 8.61 22.22
C ASP A 5 5.23 7.90 21.91
N PHE A 6 4.36 8.50 21.09
CA PHE A 6 3.09 7.89 20.71
C PHE A 6 3.28 6.59 19.90
N ARG A 7 4.31 6.54 19.05
CA ARG A 7 4.64 5.35 18.26
C ARG A 7 5.30 4.28 19.11
N ARG A 8 6.17 4.70 20.02
CA ARG A 8 6.80 3.79 20.98
C ARG A 8 5.75 3.13 21.86
N LYS A 9 4.85 3.89 22.48
CA LYS A 9 3.75 3.36 23.31
C LYS A 9 2.86 2.40 22.52
N LYS A 10 2.52 2.73 21.26
CA LYS A 10 1.76 1.83 20.39
C LYS A 10 2.49 0.51 20.15
N ALA A 11 3.79 0.57 19.85
CA ALA A 11 4.61 -0.62 19.62
C ALA A 11 4.76 -1.49 20.87
N GLU A 12 4.95 -0.88 22.03
CA GLU A 12 5.05 -1.57 23.33
C GLU A 12 3.78 -2.36 23.67
N GLY A 13 2.60 -1.86 23.26
CA GLY A 13 1.32 -2.55 23.42
C GLY A 13 1.11 -3.76 22.50
N ILE A 14 1.98 -3.99 21.51
CA ILE A 14 1.89 -5.12 20.59
C ILE A 14 2.69 -6.30 21.15
N ILE A 15 2.01 -7.35 21.60
CA ILE A 15 2.62 -8.51 22.24
C ILE A 15 3.49 -9.34 21.27
N PRO A 16 3.00 -9.76 20.06
CA PRO A 16 3.83 -10.53 19.15
C PRO A 16 5.00 -9.71 18.63
N ALA A 17 6.22 -10.23 18.79
CA ALA A 17 7.45 -9.51 18.44
C ALA A 17 7.50 -9.12 16.95
N ARG A 18 7.01 -10.01 16.06
CA ARG A 18 6.96 -9.77 14.62
C ARG A 18 6.03 -8.60 14.26
N GLU A 19 4.81 -8.61 14.76
CA GLU A 19 3.81 -7.55 14.52
C GLU A 19 4.28 -6.21 15.08
N ARG A 20 4.99 -6.24 16.23
CA ARG A 20 5.65 -5.06 16.80
C ARG A 20 6.72 -4.53 15.86
N ALA A 21 7.59 -5.41 15.32
CA ALA A 21 8.62 -5.01 14.35
C ALA A 21 7.98 -4.43 13.08
N VAL A 22 6.95 -5.09 12.52
CA VAL A 22 6.20 -4.57 11.36
C VAL A 22 5.61 -3.19 11.65
N SER A 23 5.01 -2.98 12.83
CA SER A 23 4.47 -1.67 13.21
C SER A 23 5.53 -0.57 13.26
N VAL A 24 6.71 -0.87 13.80
CA VAL A 24 7.85 0.06 13.86
C VAL A 24 8.38 0.36 12.47
N LEU A 25 8.68 -0.69 11.69
CA LEU A 25 9.27 -0.56 10.35
C LEU A 25 8.34 0.14 9.38
N SER A 26 7.02 -0.11 9.47
CA SER A 26 6.02 0.61 8.67
C SER A 26 6.06 2.12 8.92
N PHE A 27 6.24 2.54 10.17
CA PHE A 27 6.35 3.96 10.51
C PHE A 27 7.67 4.57 10.03
N VAL A 28 8.78 3.85 10.19
CA VAL A 28 10.08 4.28 9.66
C VAL A 28 10.03 4.44 8.14
N LEU A 29 9.41 3.48 7.45
CA LEU A 29 9.25 3.52 6.00
C LEU A 29 8.39 4.71 5.56
N LEU A 30 7.30 5.03 6.27
CA LEU A 30 6.51 6.22 6.02
C LEU A 30 7.34 7.51 6.17
N CYS A 31 8.10 7.65 7.26
CA CYS A 31 8.95 8.82 7.46
C CYS A 31 9.99 8.96 6.35
N ARG A 32 10.61 7.87 5.89
CA ARG A 32 11.54 7.87 4.76
C ARG A 32 10.87 8.29 3.45
N ALA A 33 9.69 7.73 3.16
CA ALA A 33 8.92 8.10 1.97
C ALA A 33 8.54 9.59 1.97
N LEU A 34 8.10 10.13 3.10
CA LEU A 34 7.79 11.55 3.27
C LEU A 34 9.04 12.44 3.06
N SER A 35 10.17 12.08 3.66
CA SER A 35 11.43 12.82 3.49
C SER A 35 11.90 12.85 2.05
N ARG A 36 11.74 11.74 1.33
CA ARG A 36 12.19 11.61 -0.04
C ARG A 36 11.31 12.38 -1.02
N GLU A 37 10.01 12.14 -0.97
CA GLU A 37 9.05 12.69 -1.96
C GLU A 37 8.65 14.13 -1.63
N TYR A 38 8.69 14.51 -0.36
CA TYR A 38 8.31 15.84 0.13
C TYR A 38 9.46 16.54 0.86
N SER A 39 10.69 16.46 0.31
CA SER A 39 11.91 17.02 0.90
C SER A 39 11.82 18.54 1.16
N TRP A 40 10.98 19.24 0.44
CA TRP A 40 10.67 20.66 0.67
C TRP A 40 9.85 20.90 1.96
N CYS A 41 9.08 19.90 2.42
CA CYS A 41 8.39 19.93 3.72
C CYS A 41 9.23 19.28 4.83
N PHE A 42 9.92 18.19 4.50
CA PHE A 42 10.65 17.35 5.44
C PHE A 42 12.15 17.43 5.12
N THR A 43 12.80 18.47 5.62
CA THR A 43 14.22 18.76 5.34
C THR A 43 15.18 17.79 6.04
N SER A 44 14.72 17.08 7.06
CA SER A 44 15.49 16.02 7.73
C SER A 44 15.12 14.64 7.18
N SER A 45 16.08 13.74 7.15
CA SER A 45 15.85 12.30 6.91
C SER A 45 15.70 11.50 8.22
N ASP A 46 15.82 12.16 9.38
CA ASP A 46 15.68 11.51 10.67
C ASP A 46 14.22 11.17 10.96
N THR A 47 13.95 9.88 11.13
CA THR A 47 12.63 9.35 11.46
C THR A 47 12.06 9.96 12.74
N TYR A 48 12.90 10.27 13.73
CA TYR A 48 12.45 10.88 14.98
C TYR A 48 11.95 12.31 14.75
N GLU A 49 12.72 13.13 14.04
CA GLU A 49 12.33 14.51 13.72
C GLU A 49 11.05 14.57 12.85
N ILE A 50 10.99 13.77 11.79
CA ILE A 50 9.78 13.70 10.94
C ILE A 50 8.59 13.21 11.76
N GLY A 51 8.79 12.16 12.55
CA GLY A 51 7.76 11.55 13.37
C GLY A 51 7.15 12.49 14.41
N HIS A 52 7.88 13.48 14.90
CA HIS A 52 7.38 14.52 15.81
C HIS A 52 6.56 15.60 15.10
N ARG A 53 6.70 15.73 13.79
CA ARG A 53 5.99 16.72 13.00
C ARG A 53 4.66 16.22 12.44
N ILE A 54 4.44 14.91 12.44
CA ILE A 54 3.24 14.29 11.87
C ILE A 54 2.33 13.75 12.96
N SER A 55 1.04 13.96 12.78
CA SER A 55 -0.04 13.34 13.55
C SER A 55 -1.05 12.70 12.61
N PHE A 56 -1.91 11.85 13.16
CA PHE A 56 -2.84 11.05 12.37
C PHE A 56 -4.27 11.23 12.84
N ARG A 57 -5.16 11.49 11.90
CA ARG A 57 -6.60 11.25 12.06
C ARG A 57 -6.98 9.93 11.39
N TYR A 58 -8.05 9.33 11.85
CA TYR A 58 -8.55 8.07 11.31
C TYR A 58 -9.91 8.29 10.67
N GLY A 59 -10.02 7.91 9.41
CA GLY A 59 -11.25 7.92 8.65
C GLY A 59 -12.14 6.72 8.97
N ARG A 60 -13.18 6.54 8.16
CA ARG A 60 -14.06 5.38 8.21
C ARG A 60 -13.23 4.10 8.08
N ASN A 61 -13.59 3.06 8.83
CA ASN A 61 -12.90 1.77 8.87
C ASN A 61 -11.41 1.85 9.26
N GLY A 62 -10.98 2.94 9.93
CA GLY A 62 -9.64 3.05 10.48
C GLY A 62 -8.54 3.42 9.48
N LYS A 63 -8.86 3.84 8.24
CA LYS A 63 -7.86 4.34 7.28
C LYS A 63 -7.17 5.58 7.89
N PRO A 64 -5.83 5.57 8.03
CA PRO A 64 -5.11 6.71 8.58
C PRO A 64 -4.87 7.80 7.53
N TYR A 65 -4.92 9.05 7.97
CA TYR A 65 -4.58 10.24 7.19
C TYR A 65 -3.67 11.13 8.03
N LEU A 66 -2.81 11.90 7.37
CA LEU A 66 -2.04 12.94 8.04
C LEU A 66 -2.97 14.11 8.42
N GLU A 67 -2.67 14.75 9.55
CA GLU A 67 -3.33 15.98 9.97
C GLU A 67 -2.57 17.21 9.48
N ALA A 68 -3.17 18.40 9.70
CA ALA A 68 -2.56 19.68 9.36
C ALA A 68 -1.13 19.81 9.95
N PRO A 69 -0.20 20.38 9.20
CA PRO A 69 -0.34 21.00 7.89
C PRO A 69 -0.16 20.05 6.69
N PHE A 70 -0.15 18.72 6.91
CA PHE A 70 0.19 17.70 5.89
C PHE A 70 -1.02 16.94 5.34
N GLU A 71 -2.24 17.41 5.58
CA GLU A 71 -3.50 16.77 5.15
C GLU A 71 -3.65 16.60 3.64
N HIS A 72 -2.84 17.31 2.87
CA HIS A 72 -2.78 17.22 1.40
C HIS A 72 -1.86 16.10 0.90
N ILE A 73 -1.14 15.44 1.81
CA ILE A 73 -0.29 14.29 1.51
C ILE A 73 -1.03 13.03 1.94
N PHE A 74 -1.31 12.17 0.99
CA PHE A 74 -1.93 10.88 1.23
C PHE A 74 -0.87 9.79 1.30
N PHE A 75 -1.14 8.75 2.07
CA PHE A 75 -0.26 7.60 2.14
C PHE A 75 -1.05 6.32 2.32
N ASN A 76 -0.43 5.22 1.95
CA ASN A 76 -0.94 3.88 2.26
C ASN A 76 0.22 2.95 2.58
N ILE A 77 -0.02 2.00 3.49
CA ILE A 77 0.98 1.02 3.92
C ILE A 77 0.34 -0.36 3.86
N SER A 78 1.08 -1.31 3.36
CA SER A 78 0.73 -2.73 3.40
C SER A 78 1.92 -3.58 3.79
N HIS A 79 1.65 -4.77 4.29
CA HIS A 79 2.68 -5.74 4.61
C HIS A 79 2.18 -7.17 4.42
N CYS A 80 3.09 -8.04 4.05
CA CYS A 80 2.91 -9.49 4.00
C CYS A 80 3.94 -10.19 4.93
N LYS A 81 4.16 -11.49 4.77
CA LYS A 81 5.17 -12.18 5.59
C LYS A 81 6.59 -11.75 5.25
N THR A 82 6.84 -11.41 3.99
CA THR A 82 8.18 -11.20 3.46
C THR A 82 8.55 -9.74 3.28
N ALA A 83 7.57 -8.82 3.23
CA ALA A 83 7.85 -7.43 2.91
C ALA A 83 6.84 -6.44 3.53
N ILE A 84 7.26 -5.17 3.60
CA ILE A 84 6.44 -4.00 3.93
C ILE A 84 6.56 -3.03 2.76
N ALA A 85 5.43 -2.47 2.33
CA ALA A 85 5.37 -1.45 1.30
C ALA A 85 4.69 -0.18 1.81
N CYS A 86 5.18 0.97 1.39
CA CYS A 86 4.59 2.27 1.67
C CYS A 86 4.58 3.11 0.40
N ALA A 87 3.49 3.82 0.15
CA ALA A 87 3.40 4.82 -0.90
C ALA A 87 2.87 6.14 -0.33
N VAL A 88 3.35 7.26 -0.87
CA VAL A 88 2.91 8.62 -0.58
C VAL A 88 2.57 9.33 -1.89
N ALA A 89 1.51 10.16 -1.90
CA ALA A 89 1.06 10.86 -3.10
C ALA A 89 0.28 12.15 -2.72
N PRO A 90 0.11 13.11 -3.65
CA PRO A 90 -0.76 14.27 -3.46
C PRO A 90 -2.25 13.95 -3.71
N PHE A 91 -2.62 12.67 -3.80
CA PHE A 91 -3.99 12.20 -4.06
C PHE A 91 -4.26 10.88 -3.32
N GLU A 92 -5.53 10.55 -3.14
CA GLU A 92 -5.97 9.31 -2.52
C GLU A 92 -5.43 8.10 -3.27
N LEU A 93 -4.86 7.15 -2.51
CA LEU A 93 -4.34 5.89 -3.05
C LEU A 93 -4.65 4.72 -2.12
N GLY A 94 -4.64 3.52 -2.70
CA GLY A 94 -4.61 2.25 -2.01
C GLY A 94 -3.40 1.44 -2.44
N LEU A 95 -2.78 0.74 -1.52
CA LEU A 95 -1.59 -0.07 -1.74
C LEU A 95 -1.76 -1.41 -1.04
N ASP A 96 -1.46 -2.49 -1.75
CA ASP A 96 -1.37 -3.80 -1.12
C ASP A 96 -0.20 -4.62 -1.62
N ILE A 97 0.42 -5.37 -0.72
CA ILE A 97 1.47 -6.34 -1.01
C ILE A 97 1.05 -7.72 -0.47
N GLN A 98 1.09 -8.73 -1.33
CA GLN A 98 0.61 -10.07 -1.05
C GLN A 98 1.63 -11.13 -1.44
N ASP A 99 2.05 -11.95 -0.49
CA ASP A 99 2.85 -13.16 -0.80
C ASP A 99 2.07 -14.12 -1.70
N ILE A 100 2.81 -14.91 -2.49
CA ILE A 100 2.20 -16.01 -3.24
C ILE A 100 1.64 -17.03 -2.26
N ARG A 101 0.33 -17.26 -2.33
CA ARG A 101 -0.37 -18.21 -1.46
C ARG A 101 -1.62 -18.78 -2.11
N LYS A 102 -1.99 -19.97 -1.69
CA LYS A 102 -3.27 -20.58 -2.06
C LYS A 102 -4.44 -19.89 -1.36
N PRO A 103 -5.58 -19.72 -2.05
CA PRO A 103 -6.80 -19.26 -1.40
C PRO A 103 -7.26 -20.23 -0.31
N SER A 104 -7.86 -19.72 0.74
CA SER A 104 -8.48 -20.57 1.75
C SER A 104 -9.72 -21.30 1.17
N PRO A 105 -10.12 -22.46 1.71
CA PRO A 105 -11.31 -23.17 1.25
C PRO A 105 -12.60 -22.30 1.30
N ALA A 106 -12.68 -21.39 2.26
CA ALA A 106 -13.81 -20.45 2.36
C ALA A 106 -13.81 -19.42 1.22
N LEU A 107 -12.64 -18.95 0.80
CA LEU A 107 -12.50 -18.04 -0.34
C LEU A 107 -12.77 -18.76 -1.67
N LEU A 108 -12.28 -19.99 -1.83
CA LEU A 108 -12.54 -20.80 -3.04
C LEU A 108 -14.04 -20.94 -3.34
N LYS A 109 -14.88 -21.10 -2.31
CA LYS A 109 -16.33 -21.20 -2.46
C LYS A 109 -16.97 -19.89 -2.99
N ARG A 110 -16.28 -18.77 -2.87
CA ARG A 110 -16.74 -17.44 -3.30
C ARG A 110 -16.16 -17.01 -4.64
N MET A 111 -15.29 -17.84 -5.22
CA MET A 111 -14.64 -17.54 -6.50
C MET A 111 -15.40 -18.20 -7.65
N PRO A 112 -15.50 -17.54 -8.82
CA PRO A 112 -16.27 -18.04 -9.95
C PRO A 112 -15.55 -19.18 -10.69
N TYR A 113 -14.25 -19.31 -10.53
CA TYR A 113 -13.39 -20.28 -11.18
C TYR A 113 -12.19 -20.61 -10.31
N ALA A 114 -11.56 -21.74 -10.61
CA ALA A 114 -10.34 -22.13 -9.93
C ALA A 114 -9.20 -21.17 -10.34
N MET A 115 -8.51 -20.63 -9.36
CA MET A 115 -7.28 -19.85 -9.54
C MET A 115 -6.12 -20.62 -8.93
N ASP A 116 -5.00 -20.60 -9.60
CA ASP A 116 -3.76 -21.04 -8.96
C ASP A 116 -3.29 -20.03 -7.91
N GLU A 117 -2.20 -20.30 -7.23
CA GLU A 117 -1.69 -19.45 -6.16
C GLU A 117 -1.18 -18.09 -6.67
N TYR A 118 -0.70 -18.01 -7.89
CA TYR A 118 -0.22 -16.77 -8.52
C TYR A 118 -1.39 -15.88 -8.93
N ASP A 119 -2.34 -16.43 -9.68
CA ASP A 119 -3.55 -15.72 -10.09
C ASP A 119 -4.34 -15.20 -8.88
N PHE A 120 -4.49 -16.07 -7.86
CA PHE A 120 -5.15 -15.67 -6.62
C PHE A 120 -4.43 -14.55 -5.90
N SER A 121 -3.10 -14.63 -5.74
CA SER A 121 -2.34 -13.62 -5.00
C SER A 121 -2.31 -12.29 -5.72
N SER A 122 -2.23 -12.28 -7.05
CA SER A 122 -2.35 -11.09 -7.88
C SER A 122 -3.73 -10.46 -7.75
N PHE A 123 -4.79 -11.25 -7.94
CA PHE A 123 -6.16 -10.78 -7.76
C PHE A 123 -6.40 -10.21 -6.35
N TRP A 124 -5.94 -10.91 -5.31
CA TRP A 124 -6.16 -10.51 -3.92
C TRP A 124 -5.46 -9.20 -3.60
N SER A 125 -4.22 -9.04 -4.06
CA SER A 125 -3.48 -7.78 -3.92
C SER A 125 -4.21 -6.60 -4.60
N ARG A 126 -4.73 -6.78 -5.81
CA ARG A 126 -5.55 -5.78 -6.51
C ARG A 126 -6.82 -5.43 -5.74
N TYR A 127 -7.51 -6.44 -5.24
CA TYR A 127 -8.74 -6.27 -4.48
C TYR A 127 -8.51 -5.52 -3.16
N GLU A 128 -7.47 -5.88 -2.41
CA GLU A 128 -7.14 -5.16 -1.18
C GLU A 128 -6.65 -3.73 -1.45
N ALA A 129 -5.87 -3.49 -2.51
CA ALA A 129 -5.51 -2.13 -2.92
C ALA A 129 -6.74 -1.28 -3.24
N TYR A 130 -7.72 -1.84 -3.96
CA TYR A 130 -9.00 -1.18 -4.23
C TYR A 130 -9.76 -0.85 -2.94
N THR A 131 -9.92 -1.80 -2.02
CA THR A 131 -10.65 -1.57 -0.76
C THR A 131 -9.96 -0.56 0.16
N LYS A 132 -8.62 -0.49 0.12
CA LYS A 132 -7.82 0.52 0.81
C LYS A 132 -7.95 1.90 0.15
N LEU A 133 -8.09 1.97 -1.18
CA LEU A 133 -8.37 3.22 -1.89
C LEU A 133 -9.72 3.78 -1.46
N THR A 134 -10.79 2.99 -1.57
CA THR A 134 -12.17 3.43 -1.27
C THR A 134 -12.42 3.60 0.23
N GLY A 135 -11.63 2.95 1.08
CA GLY A 135 -11.84 2.94 2.53
C GLY A 135 -13.03 2.09 3.00
N ASP A 136 -13.64 1.29 2.12
CA ASP A 136 -14.82 0.48 2.43
C ASP A 136 -14.52 -0.79 3.25
N GLY A 137 -13.25 -1.16 3.35
CA GLY A 137 -12.82 -2.44 3.94
C GLY A 137 -13.22 -3.65 3.08
N ILE A 138 -12.95 -4.86 3.57
CA ILE A 138 -13.22 -6.13 2.84
C ILE A 138 -14.71 -6.53 3.01
N VAL A 139 -15.64 -5.61 2.83
CA VAL A 139 -17.08 -5.85 3.06
C VAL A 139 -17.83 -6.15 1.76
N LYS A 140 -17.32 -5.69 0.62
CA LYS A 140 -17.96 -5.91 -0.67
C LYS A 140 -17.81 -7.37 -1.11
N SER A 141 -18.86 -7.90 -1.71
CA SER A 141 -18.79 -9.19 -2.39
C SER A 141 -17.72 -9.13 -3.49
N LEU A 142 -16.95 -10.19 -3.65
CA LEU A 142 -15.96 -10.29 -4.74
C LEU A 142 -16.62 -10.13 -6.13
N SER A 143 -17.87 -10.61 -6.26
CA SER A 143 -18.67 -10.45 -7.48
C SER A 143 -19.04 -9.00 -7.75
N ASP A 144 -19.29 -8.18 -6.72
CA ASP A 144 -19.66 -6.77 -6.89
C ASP A 144 -18.50 -5.93 -7.45
N CYS A 145 -17.28 -6.40 -7.27
CA CYS A 145 -16.07 -5.81 -7.83
C CYS A 145 -15.66 -6.46 -9.16
N GLU A 146 -16.52 -7.29 -9.75
CA GLU A 146 -16.28 -8.02 -11.00
C GLU A 146 -14.87 -8.64 -11.05
N TYR A 147 -14.41 -9.12 -9.89
CA TYR A 147 -13.07 -9.70 -9.71
C TYR A 147 -11.93 -8.80 -10.20
N MET A 148 -12.08 -7.47 -10.05
CA MET A 148 -11.09 -6.46 -10.47
C MET A 148 -10.79 -6.50 -11.97
N SER A 149 -11.80 -6.77 -12.79
CA SER A 149 -11.68 -6.73 -14.25
C SER A 149 -11.35 -5.31 -14.74
N ASP A 150 -10.72 -5.21 -15.90
CA ASP A 150 -10.38 -3.90 -16.48
C ASP A 150 -11.64 -3.06 -16.75
N SER A 151 -12.73 -3.70 -17.19
CA SER A 151 -14.02 -3.03 -17.40
C SER A 151 -14.62 -2.50 -16.09
N PHE A 152 -14.44 -3.18 -14.96
CA PHE A 152 -14.84 -2.69 -13.66
C PHE A 152 -14.01 -1.45 -13.26
N LEU A 153 -12.69 -1.52 -13.43
CA LEU A 153 -11.78 -0.42 -13.08
C LEU A 153 -12.07 0.84 -13.92
N GLU A 154 -12.26 0.68 -15.23
CA GLU A 154 -12.60 1.77 -16.13
C GLU A 154 -13.93 2.45 -15.76
N ARG A 155 -15.00 1.67 -15.50
CA ARG A 155 -16.30 2.23 -15.10
C ARG A 155 -16.28 2.96 -13.75
N ASN A 156 -15.33 2.63 -12.89
CA ASN A 156 -15.17 3.28 -11.58
C ASN A 156 -14.08 4.36 -11.57
N ASP A 157 -13.54 4.70 -12.75
CA ASP A 157 -12.47 5.70 -12.88
C ASP A 157 -11.23 5.37 -12.03
N ILE A 158 -10.83 4.10 -12.02
CA ILE A 158 -9.70 3.61 -11.22
C ILE A 158 -8.55 3.21 -12.11
N CYS A 159 -7.38 3.76 -11.83
CA CYS A 159 -6.11 3.23 -12.33
C CYS A 159 -5.57 2.20 -11.34
N MET A 160 -5.17 1.05 -11.86
CA MET A 160 -4.59 -0.04 -11.08
C MET A 160 -3.31 -0.53 -11.75
N THR A 161 -2.23 -0.63 -10.99
CA THR A 161 -0.98 -1.23 -11.46
C THR A 161 -0.54 -2.31 -10.49
N THR A 162 -0.10 -3.43 -11.03
CA THR A 162 0.40 -4.57 -10.24
C THR A 162 1.83 -4.89 -10.69
N PHE A 163 2.72 -5.07 -9.73
CA PHE A 163 4.13 -5.38 -9.92
C PHE A 163 4.47 -6.73 -9.35
N ASP A 164 5.29 -7.48 -10.07
CA ASP A 164 5.92 -8.69 -9.54
C ASP A 164 7.09 -8.30 -8.63
N ILE A 165 7.08 -8.79 -7.40
CA ILE A 165 8.20 -8.69 -6.49
C ILE A 165 8.99 -9.99 -6.57
N LEU A 166 10.22 -9.90 -7.05
CA LEU A 166 11.05 -11.07 -7.31
C LEU A 166 11.99 -11.37 -6.14
N ALA A 167 12.07 -12.64 -5.77
CA ALA A 167 13.13 -13.20 -4.95
C ALA A 167 13.75 -14.37 -5.73
N ASP A 168 15.08 -14.40 -5.84
CA ASP A 168 15.80 -15.43 -6.58
C ASP A 168 15.25 -15.67 -8.01
N LYS A 169 14.92 -14.59 -8.71
CA LYS A 169 14.34 -14.60 -10.07
C LYS A 169 12.95 -15.26 -10.18
N LYS A 170 12.27 -15.47 -9.07
CA LYS A 170 10.89 -15.97 -9.04
C LYS A 170 9.98 -14.96 -8.38
N THR A 171 8.74 -14.86 -8.83
CA THR A 171 7.73 -14.01 -8.18
C THR A 171 7.48 -14.52 -6.78
N ALA A 172 7.80 -13.71 -5.77
CA ALA A 172 7.61 -14.00 -4.36
C ALA A 172 6.36 -13.34 -3.80
N ALA A 173 5.99 -12.17 -4.35
CA ALA A 173 4.83 -11.41 -3.94
C ALA A 173 4.32 -10.55 -5.11
N TYR A 174 3.08 -10.06 -4.99
CA TYR A 174 2.52 -9.01 -5.85
C TYR A 174 2.32 -7.72 -5.04
N LEU A 175 2.69 -6.60 -5.65
CA LEU A 175 2.42 -5.25 -5.14
C LEU A 175 1.43 -4.57 -6.06
N SER A 176 0.26 -4.20 -5.56
CA SER A 176 -0.74 -3.47 -6.32
C SER A 176 -0.95 -2.08 -5.75
N ALA A 177 -1.02 -1.09 -6.64
CA ALA A 177 -1.35 0.30 -6.33
C ALA A 177 -2.59 0.73 -7.11
N ALA A 178 -3.53 1.38 -6.43
CA ALA A 178 -4.78 1.87 -6.98
C ALA A 178 -4.97 3.35 -6.66
N PHE A 179 -5.52 4.13 -7.60
CA PHE A 179 -5.90 5.53 -7.41
C PHE A 179 -7.02 5.92 -8.36
N PHE A 180 -7.75 7.00 -8.03
CA PHE A 180 -8.81 7.50 -8.90
C PHE A 180 -8.22 8.26 -10.11
N ASN A 181 -8.70 7.94 -11.30
CA ASN A 181 -8.30 8.56 -12.55
C ASN A 181 -9.01 9.92 -12.74
N LYS A 182 -8.83 10.85 -11.81
CA LYS A 182 -9.41 12.20 -11.96
C LYS A 182 -8.70 12.92 -13.10
N SER A 183 -9.45 13.57 -13.97
CA SER A 183 -9.02 14.29 -15.19
C SER A 183 -8.11 15.51 -14.94
N GLY A 184 -7.17 15.44 -14.08
CA GLY A 184 -6.12 16.40 -13.76
C GLY A 184 -4.85 15.73 -13.27
N VAL A 185 -4.92 14.42 -13.00
CA VAL A 185 -3.77 13.61 -12.55
C VAL A 185 -3.01 13.03 -13.73
N LYS A 186 -3.64 12.98 -14.93
CA LYS A 186 -3.03 12.40 -16.15
C LYS A 186 -1.77 13.11 -16.60
N ASP A 187 -1.65 14.42 -16.33
CA ASP A 187 -0.49 15.20 -16.80
C ASP A 187 0.71 15.15 -15.85
N SER A 188 0.53 14.66 -14.65
CA SER A 188 1.59 14.54 -13.63
C SER A 188 2.06 13.11 -13.37
N ILE A 189 1.37 12.11 -13.95
CA ILE A 189 1.77 10.70 -13.86
C ILE A 189 2.10 10.21 -15.27
N PRO A 190 3.30 9.67 -15.52
CA PRO A 190 3.57 8.98 -16.79
C PRO A 190 2.51 7.90 -16.99
N SER A 191 1.77 7.97 -18.10
CA SER A 191 0.65 7.08 -18.40
C SER A 191 1.01 5.61 -18.16
N PRO A 192 0.40 4.89 -17.19
CA PRO A 192 0.72 3.49 -16.94
C PRO A 192 0.06 2.53 -17.95
N CYS A 193 -0.77 3.05 -18.85
CA CYS A 193 -1.53 2.22 -19.80
C CYS A 193 -0.80 1.89 -21.11
N LYS A 194 0.47 2.23 -21.29
CA LYS A 194 1.28 1.75 -22.42
C LYS A 194 2.66 1.43 -21.90
N GLU A 195 2.98 0.13 -21.87
CA GLU A 195 4.30 -0.48 -21.82
C GLU A 195 5.47 0.50 -21.76
N LYS A 196 5.80 0.97 -20.56
CA LYS A 196 7.17 1.40 -20.24
C LYS A 196 7.33 1.15 -18.76
N SER A 197 8.36 0.39 -18.46
CA SER A 197 8.91 0.29 -17.12
C SER A 197 8.70 1.61 -16.38
N PHE A 198 7.85 1.59 -15.34
CA PHE A 198 7.95 2.61 -14.31
C PHE A 198 9.43 2.65 -13.96
N ASP A 199 10.04 3.80 -14.15
CA ASP A 199 11.37 3.97 -13.62
C ASP A 199 11.22 3.82 -12.12
N LEU A 200 11.57 2.64 -11.63
CA LEU A 200 11.53 2.23 -10.23
C LEU A 200 12.37 3.17 -9.34
N HIS A 201 12.97 4.23 -9.92
CA HIS A 201 13.67 5.25 -9.16
C HIS A 201 12.80 5.99 -8.14
N SER A 202 11.48 6.01 -8.26
CA SER A 202 10.59 6.55 -7.22
C SER A 202 10.11 5.51 -6.18
N ILE A 203 10.38 4.22 -6.39
CA ILE A 203 10.12 3.13 -5.42
C ILE A 203 11.46 2.46 -5.04
N HIS A 204 12.57 3.15 -5.16
CA HIS A 204 13.94 2.60 -5.15
C HIS A 204 14.50 2.16 -3.81
N GLU A 205 13.74 2.11 -2.73
CA GLU A 205 14.16 1.39 -1.55
C GLU A 205 12.98 0.70 -0.89
N ILE A 206 12.49 -0.35 -1.52
CA ILE A 206 11.97 -1.46 -0.72
C ILE A 206 13.25 -2.13 -0.19
N ASP A 207 13.78 -1.64 0.93
CA ASP A 207 14.70 -2.42 1.72
C ASP A 207 13.93 -3.67 2.11
N PHE A 208 14.18 -4.77 1.40
CA PHE A 208 13.78 -6.10 1.83
C PHE A 208 14.60 -6.42 3.08
N LEU A 209 14.11 -6.00 4.22
CA LEU A 209 14.53 -6.60 5.46
C LEU A 209 13.92 -8.00 5.45
N SER A 210 14.73 -8.99 5.11
CA SER A 210 14.44 -10.39 5.41
C SER A 210 14.24 -10.48 6.93
N LEU A 211 13.01 -10.67 7.34
CA LEU A 211 12.61 -10.91 8.72
C LEU A 211 12.87 -12.37 9.08
#